data_3d2b2bda317da60e19b9b1061c43d792
#
_entry.id   3d2b2bda317da60e19b9b1061c43d792
#
_cell.length_a   1.000
_cell.length_b   1.000
_cell.length_c   1.000
_cell.angle_alpha   90.00
_cell.angle_beta   90.00
_cell.angle_gamma   90.00
#
_symmetry.space_group_name_H-M   'P 1'
#
loop_
_entity.id
_entity.type
_entity.pdbx_description
1 polymer ?
#
loop_
_entity_poly.entity_id
_entity_poly.type
_entity_poly.pdbx_seq_one_letter_code
_entity_poly.pdbx_strand_id
1 'polypeptide(L)'
;MVALEQGAGRGRQGRTWVSAAGNFYGSTLVRLGACDPPAQTLSLAAGLALAEAIDVAVPGQPLMLKWPNDVMLLGKKLAGILLERNGERVAVGFGVNLGTAPQLTDRQSASLGRRVSPQAFAPLLAASFARLLDLWRQSAPGLIAQAWTARAHPVGMRLTVHAGGVETISGRFDGIEADGALRLRRDDGELDIVRAGDVEL
;
A
#
# COMPACT_ATOMS: atom_id res chain seq x y z
N MET A 1 3.60 -1.42 -17.50
CA MET A 1 2.82 -2.52 -18.10
C MET A 1 1.46 -2.55 -17.42
N VAL A 2 0.38 -2.74 -18.18
CA VAL A 2 -0.99 -2.90 -17.64
C VAL A 2 -1.56 -4.19 -18.22
N ALA A 3 -2.20 -5.02 -17.38
CA ALA A 3 -2.88 -6.24 -17.78
C ALA A 3 -4.39 -6.08 -17.55
N LEU A 4 -5.19 -6.74 -18.39
CA LEU A 4 -6.66 -6.79 -18.23
C LEU A 4 -7.08 -7.91 -17.27
N GLU A 5 -6.29 -8.97 -17.21
CA GLU A 5 -6.43 -10.13 -16.34
C GLU A 5 -5.06 -10.69 -15.99
N GLN A 6 -4.98 -11.44 -14.89
CA GLN A 6 -3.78 -12.17 -14.48
C GLN A 6 -4.13 -13.63 -14.25
N GLY A 7 -3.45 -14.55 -14.90
CA GLY A 7 -3.60 -15.99 -14.69
C GLY A 7 -2.98 -16.47 -13.36
N ALA A 8 -2.01 -15.69 -12.79
CA ALA A 8 -1.31 -16.01 -11.55
C ALA A 8 -0.99 -14.73 -10.77
N GLY A 9 -2.01 -13.97 -10.39
CA GLY A 9 -1.85 -12.76 -9.58
C GLY A 9 -1.26 -13.09 -8.21
N ARG A 10 -0.27 -12.30 -7.79
CA ARG A 10 0.45 -12.53 -6.54
C ARG A 10 0.24 -11.38 -5.56
N GLY A 11 0.09 -11.74 -4.30
CA GLY A 11 0.20 -10.85 -3.16
C GLY A 11 1.45 -11.17 -2.33
N ARG A 12 1.63 -10.47 -1.22
CA ARG A 12 2.72 -10.74 -0.27
C ARG A 12 2.60 -12.15 0.32
N GLN A 13 3.74 -12.72 0.73
CA GLN A 13 3.84 -14.02 1.40
C GLN A 13 3.20 -15.18 0.59
N GLY A 14 3.27 -15.10 -0.76
CA GLY A 14 2.74 -16.15 -1.63
C GLY A 14 1.22 -16.19 -1.74
N ARG A 15 0.49 -15.24 -1.15
CA ARG A 15 -0.98 -15.17 -1.26
C ARG A 15 -1.40 -14.87 -2.70
N THR A 16 -2.50 -15.47 -3.12
CA THR A 16 -3.09 -15.20 -4.43
C THR A 16 -3.78 -13.83 -4.45
N TRP A 17 -3.56 -13.07 -5.53
CA TRP A 17 -4.35 -11.90 -5.87
C TRP A 17 -5.42 -12.31 -6.88
N VAL A 18 -6.70 -12.21 -6.49
CA VAL A 18 -7.82 -12.53 -7.39
C VAL A 18 -7.98 -11.42 -8.42
N SER A 19 -7.85 -11.78 -9.69
CA SER A 19 -7.86 -10.83 -10.81
C SER A 19 -9.17 -10.98 -11.61
N ALA A 20 -10.12 -10.10 -11.34
CA ALA A 20 -11.39 -10.04 -12.06
C ALA A 20 -11.35 -8.98 -13.16
N ALA A 21 -12.00 -9.21 -14.28
CA ALA A 21 -12.11 -8.27 -15.39
C ALA A 21 -12.72 -6.92 -14.93
N GLY A 22 -12.21 -5.82 -15.46
CA GLY A 22 -12.62 -4.46 -15.11
C GLY A 22 -11.92 -3.86 -13.88
N ASN A 23 -11.03 -4.61 -13.25
CA ASN A 23 -10.10 -4.12 -12.22
C ASN A 23 -8.77 -3.71 -12.86
N PHE A 24 -7.94 -2.98 -12.10
CA PHE A 24 -6.64 -2.52 -12.59
C PHE A 24 -5.52 -3.42 -12.05
N TYR A 25 -4.67 -3.84 -12.96
CA TYR A 25 -3.43 -4.58 -12.68
C TYR A 25 -2.30 -3.95 -13.45
N GLY A 26 -1.44 -3.23 -12.76
CA GLY A 26 -0.33 -2.54 -13.40
C GLY A 26 0.97 -2.79 -12.67
N SER A 27 2.08 -2.74 -13.40
CA SER A 27 3.42 -2.78 -12.80
C SER A 27 4.37 -1.86 -13.52
N THR A 28 5.34 -1.35 -12.77
CA THR A 28 6.46 -0.57 -13.26
C THR A 28 7.75 -1.06 -12.66
N LEU A 29 8.87 -0.73 -13.29
CA LEU A 29 10.21 -1.07 -12.82
C LEU A 29 10.91 0.19 -12.36
N VAL A 30 11.38 0.18 -11.12
CA VAL A 30 12.22 1.23 -10.54
C VAL A 30 13.64 0.69 -10.45
N ARG A 31 14.62 1.44 -10.96
CA ARG A 31 16.03 1.19 -10.72
C ARG A 31 16.49 2.03 -9.54
N LEU A 32 17.04 1.39 -8.52
CA LEU A 32 17.58 2.04 -7.35
C LEU A 32 18.94 2.65 -7.66
N GLY A 33 19.13 3.89 -7.27
CA GLY A 33 20.43 4.57 -7.23
C GLY A 33 21.12 4.35 -5.90
N ALA A 34 22.43 4.65 -5.86
CA ALA A 34 23.24 4.49 -4.65
C ALA A 34 22.80 5.42 -3.48
N CYS A 35 22.18 6.55 -3.80
CA CYS A 35 21.70 7.53 -2.84
C CYS A 35 20.18 7.44 -2.58
N ASP A 36 19.48 6.47 -3.18
CA ASP A 36 18.05 6.31 -2.95
C ASP A 36 17.77 5.88 -1.49
N PRO A 37 16.64 6.30 -0.92
CA PRO A 37 16.22 5.81 0.40
C PRO A 37 16.09 4.28 0.46
N PRO A 38 15.96 3.68 1.64
CA PRO A 38 15.78 2.23 1.79
C PRO A 38 14.62 1.73 0.94
N ALA A 39 14.85 0.69 0.12
CA ALA A 39 13.90 0.22 -0.90
C ALA A 39 12.51 -0.14 -0.35
N GLN A 40 12.43 -0.60 0.91
CA GLN A 40 11.15 -0.90 1.55
C GLN A 40 10.25 0.33 1.71
N THR A 41 10.83 1.54 1.84
CA THR A 41 10.04 2.79 1.96
C THR A 41 9.38 3.20 0.65
N LEU A 42 9.78 2.62 -0.49
CA LEU A 42 9.12 2.80 -1.76
C LEU A 42 7.66 2.33 -1.73
N SER A 43 7.32 1.36 -0.86
CA SER A 43 5.92 0.94 -0.66
C SER A 43 5.04 2.08 -0.11
N LEU A 44 5.61 2.94 0.73
CA LEU A 44 4.90 4.11 1.28
C LEU A 44 4.62 5.14 0.18
N ALA A 45 5.63 5.46 -0.63
CA ALA A 45 5.48 6.36 -1.78
C ALA A 45 4.47 5.81 -2.80
N ALA A 46 4.51 4.50 -3.09
CA ALA A 46 3.55 3.83 -3.96
C ALA A 46 2.13 3.86 -3.38
N GLY A 47 1.96 3.70 -2.07
CA GLY A 47 0.68 3.82 -1.38
C GLY A 47 0.07 5.21 -1.49
N LEU A 48 0.89 6.24 -1.26
CA LEU A 48 0.49 7.64 -1.44
C LEU A 48 0.08 7.92 -2.89
N ALA A 49 0.90 7.50 -3.87
CA ALA A 49 0.63 7.70 -5.28
C ALA A 49 -0.69 7.03 -5.70
N LEU A 50 -0.94 5.83 -5.20
CA LEU A 50 -2.15 5.09 -5.48
C LEU A 50 -3.38 5.77 -4.90
N ALA A 51 -3.31 6.23 -3.65
CA ALA A 51 -4.41 6.94 -3.01
C ALA A 51 -4.72 8.27 -3.72
N GLU A 52 -3.69 9.03 -4.12
CA GLU A 52 -3.88 10.26 -4.91
C GLU A 52 -4.50 10.01 -6.28
N ALA A 53 -4.06 8.96 -6.99
CA ALA A 53 -4.64 8.60 -8.27
C ALA A 53 -6.13 8.23 -8.15
N ILE A 54 -6.51 7.57 -7.05
CA ILE A 54 -7.92 7.27 -6.75
C ILE A 54 -8.69 8.54 -6.43
N ASP A 55 -8.14 9.47 -5.64
CA ASP A 55 -8.78 10.75 -5.31
C ASP A 55 -9.06 11.58 -6.57
N VAL A 56 -8.13 11.58 -7.54
CA VAL A 56 -8.31 12.26 -8.83
C VAL A 56 -9.37 11.55 -9.69
N ALA A 57 -9.32 10.22 -9.75
CA ALA A 57 -10.22 9.42 -10.57
C ALA A 57 -11.66 9.42 -10.05
N VAL A 58 -11.84 9.35 -8.73
CA VAL A 58 -13.14 9.27 -8.04
C VAL A 58 -13.08 10.09 -6.75
N PRO A 59 -13.26 11.41 -6.83
CA PRO A 59 -13.16 12.30 -5.67
C PRO A 59 -14.11 11.95 -4.51
N GLY A 60 -13.70 12.30 -3.29
CA GLY A 60 -14.54 12.19 -2.09
C GLY A 60 -14.62 10.78 -1.50
N GLN A 61 -13.74 9.85 -1.89
CA GLN A 61 -13.71 8.54 -1.27
C GLN A 61 -12.98 8.60 0.09
N PRO A 62 -13.54 8.03 1.17
CA PRO A 62 -12.88 7.97 2.48
C PRO A 62 -11.80 6.88 2.47
N LEU A 63 -10.69 7.19 1.78
CA LEU A 63 -9.54 6.30 1.67
C LEU A 63 -8.67 6.36 2.91
N MET A 64 -8.09 5.23 3.26
CA MET A 64 -7.13 5.09 4.35
C MET A 64 -6.01 4.15 3.94
N LEU A 65 -4.77 4.53 4.22
CA LEU A 65 -3.62 3.67 4.02
C LEU A 65 -3.49 2.70 5.19
N LYS A 66 -3.29 1.43 4.90
CA LYS A 66 -3.05 0.39 5.89
C LYS A 66 -1.67 -0.22 5.67
N TRP A 67 -0.84 -0.16 6.71
CA TRP A 67 0.50 -0.75 6.68
C TRP A 67 0.43 -2.28 6.44
N PRO A 68 1.35 -2.80 5.64
CA PRO A 68 2.46 -2.08 5.00
C PRO A 68 2.15 -1.61 3.57
N ASN A 69 1.07 -2.04 2.92
CA ASN A 69 0.94 -1.97 1.47
C ASN A 69 -0.50 -1.95 0.93
N ASP A 70 -1.48 -1.64 1.77
CA ASP A 70 -2.89 -1.69 1.38
C ASP A 70 -3.52 -0.29 1.36
N VAL A 71 -4.46 -0.09 0.43
CA VAL A 71 -5.41 1.03 0.44
C VAL A 71 -6.77 0.49 0.80
N MET A 72 -7.38 1.11 1.81
CA MET A 72 -8.69 0.74 2.34
C MET A 72 -9.74 1.75 1.92
N LEU A 73 -10.96 1.28 1.70
CA LEU A 73 -12.17 2.08 1.51
C LEU A 73 -13.22 1.62 2.51
N LEU A 74 -13.63 2.50 3.44
CA LEU A 74 -14.60 2.17 4.49
C LEU A 74 -14.21 0.91 5.29
N GLY A 75 -12.94 0.80 5.67
CA GLY A 75 -12.40 -0.34 6.42
C GLY A 75 -12.20 -1.63 5.62
N LYS A 76 -12.52 -1.64 4.32
CA LYS A 76 -12.38 -2.80 3.43
C LYS A 76 -11.25 -2.61 2.43
N LYS A 77 -10.54 -3.68 2.07
CA LYS A 77 -9.41 -3.59 1.14
C LYS A 77 -9.88 -3.25 -0.28
N LEU A 78 -9.47 -2.09 -0.76
CA LEU A 78 -9.70 -1.60 -2.12
C LEU A 78 -8.55 -1.96 -3.06
N ALA A 79 -7.31 -1.82 -2.57
CA ALA A 79 -6.13 -2.02 -3.40
C ALA A 79 -4.95 -2.57 -2.58
N GLY A 80 -3.99 -3.15 -3.29
CA GLY A 80 -2.73 -3.63 -2.72
C GLY A 80 -1.55 -3.34 -3.61
N ILE A 81 -0.38 -3.20 -2.99
CA ILE A 81 0.90 -2.95 -3.63
C ILE A 81 1.82 -4.12 -3.35
N LEU A 82 2.57 -4.57 -4.33
CA LEU A 82 3.59 -5.59 -4.19
C LEU A 82 4.92 -5.06 -4.69
N LEU A 83 5.95 -5.13 -3.85
CA LEU A 83 7.33 -4.86 -4.23
C LEU A 83 8.09 -6.18 -4.34
N GLU A 84 8.71 -6.41 -5.50
CA GLU A 84 9.63 -7.53 -5.72
C GLU A 84 10.99 -6.97 -6.15
N ARG A 85 12.02 -7.22 -5.33
CA ARG A 85 13.37 -6.69 -5.56
C ARG A 85 14.32 -7.78 -6.08
N ASN A 86 15.09 -7.41 -7.10
CA ASN A 86 16.23 -8.19 -7.58
C ASN A 86 17.41 -7.25 -7.84
N GLY A 87 18.41 -7.29 -6.95
CA GLY A 87 19.53 -6.35 -6.98
C GLY A 87 19.09 -4.90 -6.84
N GLU A 88 19.43 -4.09 -7.84
CA GLU A 88 19.03 -2.67 -7.93
C GLU A 88 17.66 -2.45 -8.56
N ARG A 89 16.97 -3.50 -9.01
CA ARG A 89 15.68 -3.40 -9.68
C ARG A 89 14.56 -3.77 -8.72
N VAL A 90 13.54 -2.91 -8.69
CA VAL A 90 12.31 -3.15 -7.91
C VAL A 90 11.13 -3.11 -8.86
N ALA A 91 10.45 -4.25 -9.01
CA ALA A 91 9.14 -4.28 -9.64
C ALA A 91 8.11 -3.80 -8.64
N VAL A 92 7.34 -2.78 -9.00
CA VAL A 92 6.26 -2.22 -8.20
C VAL A 92 4.95 -2.60 -8.87
N GLY A 93 4.23 -3.55 -8.28
CA GLY A 93 2.93 -4.01 -8.73
C GLY A 93 1.79 -3.32 -7.99
N PHE A 94 0.75 -2.95 -8.73
CA PHE A 94 -0.47 -2.34 -8.22
C PHE A 94 -1.68 -3.18 -8.64
N GLY A 95 -2.50 -3.60 -7.66
CA GLY A 95 -3.79 -4.21 -7.89
C GLY A 95 -4.89 -3.34 -7.29
N VAL A 96 -5.87 -2.92 -8.10
CA VAL A 96 -6.96 -2.04 -7.64
C VAL A 96 -8.32 -2.60 -8.09
N ASN A 97 -9.22 -2.74 -7.14
CA ASN A 97 -10.60 -3.17 -7.38
C ASN A 97 -11.43 -1.99 -7.94
N LEU A 98 -11.26 -1.64 -9.21
CA LEU A 98 -12.02 -0.57 -9.86
C LEU A 98 -13.46 -0.99 -10.15
N GLY A 99 -13.64 -2.21 -10.64
CA GLY A 99 -14.93 -2.74 -11.09
C GLY A 99 -15.65 -3.53 -10.02
N THR A 100 -15.01 -4.57 -9.52
CA THR A 100 -15.61 -5.56 -8.62
C THR A 100 -14.67 -5.90 -7.48
N ALA A 101 -15.24 -6.13 -6.29
CA ALA A 101 -14.50 -6.63 -5.14
C ALA A 101 -14.59 -8.16 -5.10
N PRO A 102 -13.47 -8.89 -4.97
CA PRO A 102 -13.53 -10.34 -4.79
C PRO A 102 -14.18 -10.67 -3.44
N GLN A 103 -14.96 -11.77 -3.41
CA GLN A 103 -15.42 -12.32 -2.14
C GLN A 103 -14.32 -13.24 -1.58
N LEU A 104 -13.77 -12.84 -0.46
CA LEU A 104 -12.69 -13.56 0.24
C LEU A 104 -13.22 -14.01 1.60
N THR A 105 -12.77 -15.17 2.07
CA THR A 105 -13.20 -15.74 3.35
C THR A 105 -12.44 -15.17 4.54
N ASP A 106 -11.24 -14.65 4.31
CA ASP A 106 -10.29 -14.19 5.34
C ASP A 106 -10.29 -12.66 5.56
N ARG A 107 -10.91 -11.90 4.62
CA ARG A 107 -10.93 -10.42 4.70
C ARG A 107 -12.04 -9.80 3.87
N GLN A 108 -12.46 -8.62 4.28
CA GLN A 108 -13.41 -7.84 3.49
C GLN A 108 -12.70 -7.03 2.41
N SER A 109 -13.29 -6.98 1.22
CA SER A 109 -12.82 -6.20 0.09
C SER A 109 -13.88 -5.21 -0.42
N ALA A 110 -13.42 -4.10 -1.00
CA ALA A 110 -14.24 -3.06 -1.60
C ALA A 110 -13.85 -2.85 -3.06
N SER A 111 -14.71 -2.18 -3.82
CA SER A 111 -14.42 -1.70 -5.18
C SER A 111 -14.96 -0.28 -5.37
N LEU A 112 -14.48 0.41 -6.44
CA LEU A 112 -15.00 1.72 -6.83
C LEU A 112 -16.29 1.63 -7.67
N GLY A 113 -16.83 0.42 -7.93
CA GLY A 113 -18.11 0.24 -8.60
C GLY A 113 -18.11 0.68 -10.08
N ARG A 114 -16.99 0.46 -10.80
CA ARG A 114 -16.80 0.80 -12.23
C ARG A 114 -16.91 2.30 -12.56
N ARG A 115 -16.66 3.18 -11.60
CA ARG A 115 -16.68 4.64 -11.81
C ARG A 115 -15.55 5.14 -12.71
N VAL A 116 -14.48 4.35 -12.86
CA VAL A 116 -13.36 4.62 -13.76
C VAL A 116 -12.90 3.31 -14.41
N SER A 117 -12.53 3.37 -15.69
CA SER A 117 -11.96 2.21 -16.39
C SER A 117 -10.47 2.04 -16.06
N PRO A 118 -9.91 0.81 -16.18
CA PRO A 118 -8.47 0.59 -16.02
C PRO A 118 -7.61 1.44 -16.96
N GLN A 119 -8.08 1.68 -18.20
CA GLN A 119 -7.38 2.48 -19.19
C GLN A 119 -7.33 3.96 -18.82
N ALA A 120 -8.41 4.50 -18.25
CA ALA A 120 -8.46 5.89 -17.77
C ALA A 120 -7.67 6.07 -16.46
N PHE A 121 -7.63 5.03 -15.60
CA PHE A 121 -6.90 5.06 -14.34
C PHE A 121 -5.39 4.98 -14.51
N ALA A 122 -4.91 4.21 -15.49
CA ALA A 122 -3.48 3.97 -15.71
C ALA A 122 -2.63 5.24 -15.80
N PRO A 123 -2.97 6.25 -16.65
CA PRO A 123 -2.18 7.48 -16.74
C PRO A 123 -2.20 8.32 -15.45
N LEU A 124 -3.30 8.31 -14.70
CA LEU A 124 -3.40 9.01 -13.41
C LEU A 124 -2.43 8.42 -12.38
N LEU A 125 -2.42 7.07 -12.26
CA LEU A 125 -1.49 6.39 -11.37
C LEU A 125 -0.03 6.60 -11.83
N ALA A 126 0.24 6.53 -13.12
CA ALA A 126 1.59 6.73 -13.65
C ALA A 126 2.12 8.14 -13.31
N ALA A 127 1.30 9.18 -13.49
CA ALA A 127 1.67 10.56 -13.17
C ALA A 127 1.90 10.75 -11.66
N SER A 128 0.98 10.28 -10.81
CA SER A 128 1.12 10.35 -9.35
C SER A 128 2.36 9.58 -8.88
N PHE A 129 2.59 8.37 -9.40
CA PHE A 129 3.73 7.56 -8.99
C PHE A 129 5.06 8.18 -9.43
N ALA A 130 5.16 8.73 -10.65
CA ALA A 130 6.37 9.42 -11.10
C ALA A 130 6.73 10.59 -10.16
N ARG A 131 5.74 11.44 -9.83
CA ARG A 131 5.92 12.57 -8.91
C ARG A 131 6.32 12.12 -7.50
N LEU A 132 5.65 11.09 -6.96
CA LEU A 132 5.95 10.56 -5.62
C LEU A 132 7.31 9.84 -5.58
N LEU A 133 7.74 9.21 -6.69
CA LEU A 133 9.05 8.61 -6.80
C LEU A 133 10.16 9.67 -6.77
N ASP A 134 9.98 10.79 -7.47
CA ASP A 134 10.91 11.91 -7.43
C ASP A 134 10.96 12.54 -6.03
N LEU A 135 9.80 12.73 -5.40
CA LEU A 135 9.72 13.23 -4.03
C LEU A 135 10.42 12.27 -3.05
N TRP A 136 10.20 10.95 -3.17
CA TRP A 136 10.83 9.93 -2.35
C TRP A 136 12.35 9.98 -2.45
N ARG A 137 12.90 10.22 -3.65
CA ARG A 137 14.33 10.33 -3.89
C ARG A 137 14.96 11.60 -3.32
N GLN A 138 14.23 12.70 -3.36
CA GLN A 138 14.78 14.05 -3.10
C GLN A 138 14.44 14.57 -1.70
N SER A 139 13.50 13.95 -1.00
CA SER A 139 13.03 14.44 0.29
C SER A 139 13.96 14.10 1.43
N ALA A 140 13.90 14.90 2.49
CA ALA A 140 14.51 14.56 3.76
C ALA A 140 13.95 13.23 4.31
N PRO A 141 14.77 12.44 4.99
CA PRO A 141 14.33 11.20 5.63
C PRO A 141 13.07 11.44 6.48
N GLY A 142 12.08 10.56 6.35
CA GLY A 142 10.85 10.61 7.12
C GLY A 142 9.70 11.42 6.51
N LEU A 143 9.93 12.30 5.51
CA LEU A 143 8.84 13.09 4.92
C LEU A 143 7.75 12.21 4.29
N ILE A 144 8.14 11.16 3.56
CA ILE A 144 7.21 10.19 2.99
C ILE A 144 6.46 9.43 4.08
N ALA A 145 7.13 9.05 5.17
CA ALA A 145 6.50 8.37 6.30
C ALA A 145 5.47 9.29 7.01
N GLN A 146 5.77 10.58 7.16
CA GLN A 146 4.83 11.57 7.71
C GLN A 146 3.61 11.75 6.80
N ALA A 147 3.82 11.94 5.50
CA ALA A 147 2.72 12.07 4.52
C ALA A 147 1.85 10.81 4.49
N TRP A 148 2.46 9.64 4.59
CA TRP A 148 1.76 8.36 4.65
C TRP A 148 0.95 8.24 5.95
N THR A 149 1.54 8.58 7.11
CA THR A 149 0.87 8.56 8.42
C THR A 149 -0.35 9.46 8.44
N ALA A 150 -0.29 10.63 7.80
CA ALA A 150 -1.42 11.56 7.69
C ALA A 150 -2.62 10.98 6.92
N ARG A 151 -2.40 9.94 6.12
CA ARG A 151 -3.44 9.21 5.37
C ARG A 151 -3.71 7.80 5.89
N ALA A 152 -3.06 7.41 6.98
CA ALA A 152 -3.22 6.11 7.62
C ALA A 152 -4.37 6.10 8.63
N HIS A 153 -4.43 5.05 9.42
CA HIS A 153 -5.31 4.98 10.58
C HIS A 153 -5.03 6.14 11.54
N PRO A 154 -6.03 6.60 12.28
CA PRO A 154 -5.81 7.60 13.32
C PRO A 154 -4.76 7.12 14.34
N VAL A 155 -3.84 8.01 14.71
CA VAL A 155 -2.90 7.75 15.81
C VAL A 155 -3.70 7.41 17.07
N GLY A 156 -3.27 6.39 17.81
CA GLY A 156 -3.97 5.85 18.98
C GLY A 156 -4.96 4.72 18.66
N MET A 157 -5.25 4.43 17.39
CA MET A 157 -6.09 3.29 17.01
C MET A 157 -5.41 1.98 17.41
N ARG A 158 -6.17 1.06 18.01
CA ARG A 158 -5.65 -0.26 18.38
C ARG A 158 -5.45 -1.12 17.13
N LEU A 159 -4.27 -1.70 17.02
CA LEU A 159 -3.88 -2.60 15.93
C LEU A 159 -3.33 -3.89 16.51
N THR A 160 -3.50 -4.96 15.75
CA THR A 160 -2.83 -6.24 15.97
C THR A 160 -1.96 -6.56 14.77
N VAL A 161 -0.70 -6.92 15.00
CA VAL A 161 0.25 -7.27 13.94
C VAL A 161 0.68 -8.73 14.11
N HIS A 162 0.49 -9.50 13.05
CA HIS A 162 0.99 -10.86 12.94
C HIS A 162 2.39 -10.82 12.32
N ALA A 163 3.43 -10.88 13.16
CA ALA A 163 4.83 -10.86 12.75
C ALA A 163 5.34 -12.30 12.59
N GLY A 164 5.80 -12.67 11.38
CA GLY A 164 6.46 -13.93 11.11
C GLY A 164 5.66 -15.21 11.36
N GLY A 165 4.34 -15.14 11.46
CA GLY A 165 3.44 -16.29 11.49
C GLY A 165 3.09 -16.86 12.87
N VAL A 166 3.81 -16.55 13.92
CA VAL A 166 3.55 -17.06 15.31
C VAL A 166 3.42 -15.91 16.30
N GLU A 167 4.18 -14.87 16.13
CA GLU A 167 4.21 -13.74 17.07
C GLU A 167 3.12 -12.74 16.73
N THR A 168 2.29 -12.41 17.72
CA THR A 168 1.25 -11.39 17.62
C THR A 168 1.60 -10.24 18.55
N ILE A 169 1.73 -9.04 18.00
CA ILE A 169 2.02 -7.81 18.74
C ILE A 169 0.78 -6.92 18.67
N SER A 170 0.25 -6.52 19.80
CA SER A 170 -0.90 -5.62 19.90
C SER A 170 -0.51 -4.31 20.55
N GLY A 171 -0.99 -3.20 19.99
CA GLY A 171 -0.72 -1.86 20.52
C GLY A 171 -1.54 -0.79 19.84
N ARG A 172 -1.26 0.46 20.17
CA ARG A 172 -1.88 1.61 19.51
C ARG A 172 -0.96 2.13 18.41
N PHE A 173 -1.53 2.39 17.24
CA PHE A 173 -0.79 2.99 16.13
C PHE A 173 -0.16 4.32 16.55
N ASP A 174 1.15 4.46 16.39
CA ASP A 174 1.95 5.64 16.76
C ASP A 174 2.72 6.21 15.56
N GLY A 175 2.33 5.83 14.34
CA GLY A 175 2.94 6.30 13.09
C GLY A 175 3.90 5.31 12.45
N ILE A 176 4.72 5.83 11.54
CA ILE A 176 5.69 5.09 10.75
C ILE A 176 7.08 5.71 10.94
N GLU A 177 8.10 4.88 11.14
CA GLU A 177 9.50 5.29 11.17
C GLU A 177 9.98 5.73 9.79
N ALA A 178 11.08 6.48 9.75
CA ALA A 178 11.68 6.94 8.49
C ALA A 178 12.12 5.79 7.56
N ASP A 179 12.41 4.62 8.13
CA ASP A 179 12.75 3.39 7.39
C ASP A 179 11.54 2.57 6.95
N GLY A 180 10.32 3.05 7.25
CA GLY A 180 9.04 2.40 6.89
C GLY A 180 8.53 1.40 7.91
N ALA A 181 9.20 1.24 9.06
CA ALA A 181 8.72 0.38 10.13
C ALA A 181 7.48 0.96 10.80
N LEU A 182 6.56 0.08 11.20
CA LEU A 182 5.36 0.45 11.96
C LEU A 182 5.71 0.70 13.42
N ARG A 183 5.19 1.78 13.99
CA ARG A 183 5.29 2.12 15.40
C ARG A 183 4.01 1.71 16.13
N LEU A 184 4.14 0.89 17.15
CA LEU A 184 3.04 0.48 18.03
C LEU A 184 3.39 0.85 19.47
N ARG A 185 2.52 1.61 20.11
CA ARG A 185 2.65 1.93 21.54
C ARG A 185 1.82 0.95 22.35
N ARG A 186 2.48 0.23 23.25
CA ARG A 186 1.84 -0.68 24.20
C ARG A 186 1.05 0.08 25.27
N ASP A 187 0.20 -0.63 26.00
CA ASP A 187 -0.59 -0.03 27.08
C ASP A 187 0.29 0.36 28.30
N ASP A 188 1.50 -0.21 28.44
CA ASP A 188 2.53 0.18 29.42
C ASP A 188 3.35 1.41 29.00
N GLY A 189 3.12 1.94 27.79
CA GLY A 189 3.81 3.08 27.22
C GLY A 189 5.07 2.73 26.43
N GLU A 190 5.53 1.48 26.40
CA GLU A 190 6.64 1.05 25.57
C GLU A 190 6.30 1.12 24.10
N LEU A 191 7.33 1.30 23.26
CA LEU A 191 7.21 1.43 21.81
C LEU A 191 7.82 0.22 21.10
N ASP A 192 6.97 -0.52 20.39
CA ASP A 192 7.42 -1.58 19.50
C ASP A 192 7.65 -1.03 18.09
N ILE A 193 8.78 -1.42 17.49
CA ILE A 193 9.11 -1.10 16.09
C ILE A 193 9.00 -2.37 15.26
N VAL A 194 7.96 -2.45 14.45
CA VAL A 194 7.64 -3.64 13.66
C VAL A 194 8.05 -3.43 12.21
N ARG A 195 8.95 -4.28 11.69
CA ARG A 195 9.52 -4.16 10.35
C ARG A 195 8.85 -5.05 9.31
N ALA A 196 8.18 -6.10 9.76
CA ALA A 196 7.45 -7.02 8.88
C ALA A 196 6.22 -7.59 9.58
N GLY A 197 5.16 -7.82 8.84
CA GLY A 197 3.93 -8.39 9.37
C GLY A 197 2.70 -7.99 8.55
N ASP A 198 1.56 -8.48 8.98
CA ASP A 198 0.24 -8.12 8.48
C ASP A 198 -0.56 -7.50 9.63
N VAL A 199 -1.19 -6.37 9.36
CA VAL A 199 -2.02 -5.66 10.36
C VAL A 199 -3.45 -6.19 10.28
N GLU A 200 -4.02 -6.47 11.43
CA GLU A 200 -5.45 -6.66 11.67
C GLU A 200 -6.03 -5.44 12.39
N LEU A 201 -7.24 -5.02 11.98
CA LEU A 201 -7.95 -3.83 12.46
C LEU A 201 -9.09 -4.23 13.38
#